data_aff59a85cff46512e566c93bd5971ebc
#
_entry.id   aff59a85cff46512e566c93bd5971ebc
#
_cell.length_a   1.000
_cell.length_b   1.000
_cell.length_c   1.000
_cell.angle_alpha   90.00
_cell.angle_beta   90.00
_cell.angle_gamma   90.00
#
_symmetry.space_group_name_H-M   'P 1'
#
loop_
_entity.id
_entity.type
_entity.pdbx_description
1 polymer ?
#
loop_
_entity_poly.entity_id
_entity_poly.type
_entity_poly.pdbx_seq_one_letter_code
_entity_poly.pdbx_strand_id
1 'polypeptide(L)'
;MGLLEDIAGRPTYVMLLNQFPAVAKRVARILTSSRWAANFLYKHPLLLDELVGAHEEIGPNTDLSIWDTWQKDVSERLTEFSGDTEALLNVLRDATHSAVFRLLVSDLQGLLTVERTADHLSALADAVLRLVMEQAWKATPARHREAPKVAAVGYGKLGGKELGYASDLDLVFLFEDDAPEAASVYARFVRRVISWLTVQTSSGKLYSVDTRLRPEGHDGLLVCSFEHFKRYQESTEGAWVWEHQALTRARFCAGDIELGKAFEAERTRILCRPRETRTVQSAVVAMRRKILESRKNTSGLFDLKRDRGGMLDVEFAVQTLVLTKAHRYPQLTRNLGNSSLLAMSAELGLIPNAIAEGSIRAYRTYRDIQRMTRLNLGENTPVRVAPEKLRAEKEAVTALWRTVLETDEPCA
;
A
#
# COMPACT_ATOMS: atom_id res chain seq x y z
N MET A 1 -20.26 -1.41 23.21
CA MET A 1 -21.71 -1.27 23.53
C MET A 1 -22.48 -0.74 22.32
N GLY A 2 -22.05 0.30 21.60
CA GLY A 2 -22.81 0.93 20.51
C GLY A 2 -23.35 -0.01 19.40
N LEU A 3 -22.56 -0.97 18.88
CA LEU A 3 -23.04 -1.85 17.81
C LEU A 3 -24.18 -2.79 18.26
N LEU A 4 -24.12 -3.29 19.49
CA LEU A 4 -25.19 -4.15 20.03
C LEU A 4 -26.48 -3.37 20.29
N GLU A 5 -26.36 -2.10 20.67
CA GLU A 5 -27.52 -1.18 20.84
C GLU A 5 -28.15 -0.86 19.48
N ASP A 6 -27.34 -0.63 18.45
CA ASP A 6 -27.81 -0.36 17.07
C ASP A 6 -28.41 -1.61 16.41
N ILE A 7 -27.80 -2.78 16.62
CA ILE A 7 -28.35 -4.07 16.16
C ILE A 7 -29.69 -4.34 16.88
N ALA A 8 -29.76 -4.08 18.20
CA ALA A 8 -30.98 -4.23 18.97
C ALA A 8 -32.09 -3.28 18.49
N GLY A 9 -31.74 -2.08 18.00
CA GLY A 9 -32.69 -1.15 17.38
C GLY A 9 -33.16 -1.55 15.97
N ARG A 10 -32.60 -2.63 15.37
CA ARG A 10 -32.96 -3.12 14.03
C ARG A 10 -33.45 -4.56 14.08
N PRO A 11 -34.77 -4.79 14.15
CA PRO A 11 -35.36 -6.14 14.31
C PRO A 11 -34.84 -7.17 13.31
N THR A 12 -34.57 -6.76 12.08
CA THR A 12 -34.06 -7.62 10.99
C THR A 12 -32.71 -8.27 11.34
N TYR A 13 -31.78 -7.50 11.94
CA TYR A 13 -30.47 -8.04 12.32
C TYR A 13 -30.55 -8.93 13.56
N VAL A 14 -31.43 -8.60 14.50
CA VAL A 14 -31.71 -9.48 15.67
C VAL A 14 -32.29 -10.81 15.22
N MET A 15 -33.25 -10.80 14.29
CA MET A 15 -33.79 -12.03 13.69
C MET A 15 -32.72 -12.85 12.97
N LEU A 16 -31.87 -12.18 12.18
CA LEU A 16 -30.78 -12.82 11.44
C LEU A 16 -29.78 -13.52 12.36
N LEU A 17 -29.34 -12.85 13.44
CA LEU A 17 -28.44 -13.44 14.43
C LEU A 17 -29.06 -14.58 15.22
N ASN A 18 -30.37 -14.52 15.50
CA ASN A 18 -31.11 -15.60 16.15
C ASN A 18 -31.31 -16.80 15.22
N GLN A 19 -31.59 -16.56 13.95
CA GLN A 19 -31.78 -17.60 12.93
C GLN A 19 -30.46 -18.31 12.55
N PHE A 20 -29.35 -17.61 12.64
CA PHE A 20 -28.01 -18.12 12.27
C PHE A 20 -27.02 -18.02 13.43
N PRO A 21 -27.03 -18.96 14.42
CA PRO A 21 -26.12 -18.91 15.57
C PRO A 21 -24.61 -18.93 15.20
N ALA A 22 -24.28 -19.53 14.07
CA ALA A 22 -22.90 -19.52 13.56
C ALA A 22 -22.46 -18.09 13.17
N VAL A 23 -23.35 -17.30 12.57
CA VAL A 23 -23.12 -15.89 12.25
C VAL A 23 -22.94 -15.07 13.52
N ALA A 24 -23.82 -15.29 14.53
CA ALA A 24 -23.70 -14.61 15.82
C ALA A 24 -22.32 -14.86 16.47
N LYS A 25 -21.80 -16.10 16.43
CA LYS A 25 -20.45 -16.43 16.91
C LYS A 25 -19.35 -15.74 16.10
N ARG A 26 -19.49 -15.64 14.75
CA ARG A 26 -18.53 -14.91 13.90
C ARG A 26 -18.53 -13.43 14.24
N VAL A 27 -19.70 -12.80 14.36
CA VAL A 27 -19.85 -11.40 14.79
C VAL A 27 -19.21 -11.18 16.15
N ALA A 28 -19.52 -11.99 17.16
CA ALA A 28 -18.92 -11.87 18.49
C ALA A 28 -17.39 -11.97 18.45
N ARG A 29 -16.82 -12.88 17.64
CA ARG A 29 -15.37 -13.00 17.45
C ARG A 29 -14.78 -11.74 16.82
N ILE A 30 -15.39 -11.20 15.77
CA ILE A 30 -14.93 -9.96 15.10
C ILE A 30 -14.93 -8.80 16.10
N LEU A 31 -16.03 -8.61 16.85
CA LEU A 31 -16.18 -7.53 17.82
C LEU A 31 -15.17 -7.59 18.96
N THR A 32 -14.80 -8.80 19.39
CA THR A 32 -13.83 -9.00 20.47
C THR A 32 -12.37 -8.95 19.99
N SER A 33 -12.13 -9.26 18.73
CA SER A 33 -10.78 -9.33 18.16
C SER A 33 -10.26 -7.98 17.68
N SER A 34 -11.13 -7.06 17.25
CA SER A 34 -10.70 -5.81 16.62
C SER A 34 -11.72 -4.68 16.82
N ARG A 35 -11.27 -3.59 17.47
CA ARG A 35 -12.08 -2.36 17.57
C ARG A 35 -12.31 -1.71 16.21
N TRP A 36 -11.35 -1.79 15.30
CA TRP A 36 -11.52 -1.28 13.94
C TRP A 36 -12.59 -2.06 13.18
N ALA A 37 -12.54 -3.39 13.25
CA ALA A 37 -13.56 -4.25 12.65
C ALA A 37 -14.94 -4.00 13.24
N ALA A 38 -15.03 -3.82 14.55
CA ALA A 38 -16.28 -3.46 15.22
C ALA A 38 -16.83 -2.11 14.73
N ASN A 39 -15.97 -1.08 14.66
CA ASN A 39 -16.36 0.24 14.15
C ASN A 39 -16.68 0.21 12.65
N PHE A 40 -15.98 -0.63 11.88
CA PHE A 40 -16.24 -0.79 10.45
C PHE A 40 -17.63 -1.41 10.23
N LEU A 41 -17.95 -2.48 10.93
CA LEU A 41 -19.25 -3.12 10.88
C LEU A 41 -20.37 -2.19 11.41
N TYR A 42 -20.10 -1.40 12.45
CA TYR A 42 -21.02 -0.39 12.95
C TYR A 42 -21.38 0.67 11.88
N LYS A 43 -20.38 1.15 11.14
CA LYS A 43 -20.59 2.14 10.07
C LYS A 43 -21.26 1.54 8.82
N HIS A 44 -21.09 0.25 8.60
CA HIS A 44 -21.57 -0.47 7.42
C HIS A 44 -22.37 -1.71 7.81
N PRO A 45 -23.58 -1.56 8.41
CA PRO A 45 -24.34 -2.70 8.95
C PRO A 45 -24.74 -3.74 7.90
N LEU A 46 -24.87 -3.33 6.63
CA LEU A 46 -25.16 -4.24 5.51
C LEU A 46 -24.10 -5.33 5.33
N LEU A 47 -22.89 -5.12 5.87
CA LEU A 47 -21.83 -6.15 5.85
C LEU A 47 -22.14 -7.37 6.72
N LEU A 48 -23.18 -7.33 7.56
CA LEU A 48 -23.67 -8.52 8.26
C LEU A 48 -24.17 -9.59 7.28
N ASP A 49 -24.70 -9.18 6.11
CA ASP A 49 -25.15 -10.09 5.07
C ASP A 49 -23.99 -10.91 4.47
N GLU A 50 -22.79 -10.33 4.43
CA GLU A 50 -21.55 -11.03 4.00
C GLU A 50 -21.18 -12.20 4.94
N LEU A 51 -21.62 -12.18 6.17
CA LEU A 51 -21.36 -13.26 7.15
C LEU A 51 -22.38 -14.40 7.05
N VAL A 52 -23.53 -14.14 6.40
CA VAL A 52 -24.62 -15.13 6.21
C VAL A 52 -24.46 -15.87 4.90
N GLY A 53 -24.00 -15.17 3.86
CA GLY A 53 -23.85 -15.74 2.52
C GLY A 53 -22.79 -16.83 2.46
N ALA A 54 -22.99 -17.81 1.57
CA ALA A 54 -21.98 -18.83 1.22
C ALA A 54 -20.93 -18.22 0.26
N HIS A 55 -20.32 -17.10 0.65
CA HIS A 55 -19.21 -16.56 -0.12
C HIS A 55 -17.97 -17.42 0.10
N GLU A 56 -17.24 -17.69 -0.98
CA GLU A 56 -15.94 -18.37 -0.88
C GLU A 56 -15.02 -17.59 0.06
N GLU A 57 -14.52 -18.28 1.08
CA GLU A 57 -13.53 -17.69 2.00
C GLU A 57 -12.23 -17.38 1.24
N ILE A 58 -11.68 -16.20 1.46
CA ILE A 58 -10.40 -15.83 0.89
C ILE A 58 -9.30 -16.54 1.70
N GLY A 59 -8.82 -17.64 1.17
CA GLY A 59 -7.83 -18.50 1.82
C GLY A 59 -6.40 -18.26 1.36
N PRO A 60 -5.44 -19.02 1.89
CA PRO A 60 -4.01 -18.88 1.56
C PRO A 60 -3.70 -19.12 0.08
N ASN A 61 -4.49 -19.94 -0.59
CA ASN A 61 -4.32 -20.32 -1.99
C ASN A 61 -5.24 -19.55 -2.96
N THR A 62 -6.06 -18.62 -2.47
CA THR A 62 -6.92 -17.80 -3.31
C THR A 62 -6.06 -16.93 -4.22
N ASP A 63 -6.23 -17.05 -5.53
CA ASP A 63 -5.46 -16.28 -6.51
C ASP A 63 -5.86 -14.81 -6.51
N LEU A 64 -4.91 -13.91 -6.82
CA LEU A 64 -5.17 -12.47 -6.86
C LEU A 64 -6.07 -12.07 -8.03
N SER A 65 -6.24 -12.92 -9.06
CA SER A 65 -7.16 -12.69 -10.18
C SER A 65 -8.64 -12.62 -9.76
N ILE A 66 -8.98 -13.04 -8.53
CA ILE A 66 -10.32 -12.79 -7.96
C ILE A 66 -10.69 -11.30 -8.01
N TRP A 67 -9.72 -10.40 -7.94
CA TRP A 67 -9.96 -8.95 -8.01
C TRP A 67 -10.21 -8.45 -9.43
N ASP A 68 -9.76 -9.16 -10.45
CA ASP A 68 -10.11 -8.86 -11.85
C ASP A 68 -11.56 -9.26 -12.14
N THR A 69 -12.01 -10.40 -11.61
CA THR A 69 -13.42 -10.82 -11.66
C THR A 69 -14.30 -9.84 -10.90
N TRP A 70 -13.91 -9.48 -9.66
CA TRP A 70 -14.62 -8.49 -8.85
C TRP A 70 -14.71 -7.13 -9.57
N GLN A 71 -13.62 -6.68 -10.20
CA GLN A 71 -13.61 -5.42 -10.96
C GLN A 71 -14.63 -5.46 -12.10
N LYS A 72 -14.70 -6.56 -12.83
CA LYS A 72 -15.65 -6.75 -13.94
C LYS A 72 -17.09 -6.68 -13.44
N ASP A 73 -17.42 -7.43 -12.39
CA ASP A 73 -18.77 -7.46 -11.82
C ASP A 73 -19.20 -6.06 -11.31
N VAL A 74 -18.29 -5.35 -10.65
CA VAL A 74 -18.56 -3.97 -10.18
C VAL A 74 -18.71 -3.04 -11.38
N SER A 75 -17.86 -3.13 -12.40
CA SER A 75 -17.95 -2.30 -13.60
C SER A 75 -19.30 -2.45 -14.30
N GLU A 76 -19.83 -3.68 -14.41
CA GLU A 76 -21.15 -3.95 -14.98
C GLU A 76 -22.25 -3.25 -14.18
N ARG A 77 -22.21 -3.36 -12.85
CA ARG A 77 -23.17 -2.68 -11.95
C ARG A 77 -23.11 -1.15 -12.07
N LEU A 78 -21.91 -0.57 -12.24
CA LEU A 78 -21.74 0.88 -12.38
C LEU A 78 -22.38 1.44 -13.66
N THR A 79 -22.60 0.64 -14.69
CA THR A 79 -23.25 1.09 -15.94
C THR A 79 -24.70 1.53 -15.71
N GLU A 80 -25.40 0.91 -14.74
CA GLU A 80 -26.78 1.23 -14.40
C GLU A 80 -26.92 2.66 -13.80
N PHE A 81 -25.85 3.20 -13.26
CA PHE A 81 -25.82 4.53 -12.59
C PHE A 81 -25.12 5.60 -13.44
N SER A 82 -25.06 5.39 -14.77
CA SER A 82 -24.46 6.37 -15.68
C SER A 82 -25.20 7.68 -15.61
N GLY A 83 -24.49 8.76 -15.24
CA GLY A 83 -25.04 10.10 -15.05
C GLY A 83 -25.37 10.50 -13.61
N ASP A 84 -25.50 9.54 -12.69
CA ASP A 84 -25.65 9.80 -11.24
C ASP A 84 -24.33 9.50 -10.52
N THR A 85 -23.51 10.54 -10.34
CA THR A 85 -22.18 10.39 -9.70
C THR A 85 -22.28 9.95 -8.25
N GLU A 86 -23.31 10.38 -7.50
CA GLU A 86 -23.45 10.01 -6.09
C GLU A 86 -23.80 8.53 -5.94
N ALA A 87 -24.79 8.07 -6.69
CA ALA A 87 -25.19 6.66 -6.71
C ALA A 87 -24.03 5.76 -7.16
N LEU A 88 -23.32 6.13 -8.23
CA LEU A 88 -22.14 5.43 -8.72
C LEU A 88 -21.07 5.28 -7.63
N LEU A 89 -20.74 6.38 -6.95
CA LEU A 89 -19.73 6.35 -5.89
C LEU A 89 -20.18 5.54 -4.67
N ASN A 90 -21.46 5.53 -4.34
CA ASN A 90 -21.99 4.72 -3.25
C ASN A 90 -21.90 3.22 -3.59
N VAL A 91 -22.30 2.80 -4.79
CA VAL A 91 -22.15 1.42 -5.26
C VAL A 91 -20.69 0.95 -5.21
N LEU A 92 -19.76 1.78 -5.69
CA LEU A 92 -18.34 1.45 -5.65
C LEU A 92 -17.79 1.33 -4.23
N ARG A 93 -18.22 2.21 -3.32
CA ARG A 93 -17.82 2.15 -1.90
C ARG A 93 -18.35 0.92 -1.21
N ASP A 94 -19.64 0.64 -1.36
CA ASP A 94 -20.28 -0.52 -0.74
C ASP A 94 -19.61 -1.82 -1.22
N ALA A 95 -19.35 -1.96 -2.53
CA ALA A 95 -18.64 -3.11 -3.07
C ALA A 95 -17.20 -3.22 -2.54
N THR A 96 -16.48 -2.09 -2.42
CA THR A 96 -15.13 -2.07 -1.87
C THR A 96 -15.12 -2.43 -0.39
N HIS A 97 -16.06 -1.88 0.40
CA HIS A 97 -16.15 -2.18 1.83
C HIS A 97 -16.51 -3.64 2.09
N SER A 98 -17.38 -4.22 1.27
CA SER A 98 -17.71 -5.66 1.30
C SER A 98 -16.44 -6.49 1.05
N ALA A 99 -15.67 -6.19 -0.01
CA ALA A 99 -14.42 -6.88 -0.32
C ALA A 99 -13.38 -6.77 0.81
N VAL A 100 -13.18 -5.57 1.35
CA VAL A 100 -12.27 -5.33 2.51
C VAL A 100 -12.73 -6.10 3.73
N PHE A 101 -14.04 -6.15 3.99
CA PHE A 101 -14.60 -6.85 5.15
C PHE A 101 -14.41 -8.38 5.03
N ARG A 102 -14.61 -8.96 3.86
CA ARG A 102 -14.34 -10.38 3.62
C ARG A 102 -12.87 -10.72 3.85
N LEU A 103 -11.93 -9.89 3.36
CA LEU A 103 -10.50 -10.04 3.65
C LEU A 103 -10.21 -9.97 5.15
N LEU A 104 -10.82 -9.01 5.85
CA LEU A 104 -10.64 -8.85 7.29
C LEU A 104 -11.13 -10.06 8.07
N VAL A 105 -12.28 -10.64 7.70
CA VAL A 105 -12.82 -11.83 8.33
C VAL A 105 -11.86 -13.01 8.17
N SER A 106 -11.36 -13.25 6.94
CA SER A 106 -10.40 -14.32 6.67
C SER A 106 -9.07 -14.11 7.42
N ASP A 107 -8.61 -12.87 7.50
CA ASP A 107 -7.41 -12.50 8.24
C ASP A 107 -7.56 -12.72 9.77
N LEU A 108 -8.66 -12.28 10.38
CA LEU A 108 -8.95 -12.50 11.80
C LEU A 108 -9.18 -13.97 12.16
N GLN A 109 -9.55 -14.80 11.18
CA GLN A 109 -9.61 -16.26 11.33
C GLN A 109 -8.24 -16.93 11.22
N GLY A 110 -7.19 -16.20 10.85
CA GLY A 110 -5.84 -16.73 10.68
C GLY A 110 -5.64 -17.51 9.37
N LEU A 111 -6.53 -17.34 8.39
CA LEU A 111 -6.44 -17.98 7.08
C LEU A 111 -5.39 -17.34 6.17
N LEU A 112 -5.00 -16.09 6.46
CA LEU A 112 -4.06 -15.32 5.66
C LEU A 112 -2.81 -14.95 6.48
N THR A 113 -1.65 -15.02 5.85
CA THR A 113 -0.43 -14.40 6.39
C THR A 113 -0.47 -12.88 6.18
N VAL A 114 0.37 -12.16 6.92
CA VAL A 114 0.45 -10.69 6.78
C VAL A 114 0.85 -10.25 5.36
N GLU A 115 1.68 -11.05 4.68
CA GLU A 115 2.03 -10.81 3.27
C GLU A 115 0.85 -11.04 2.35
N ARG A 116 0.13 -12.18 2.48
CA ARG A 116 -1.03 -12.48 1.64
C ARG A 116 -2.16 -11.47 1.84
N THR A 117 -2.42 -11.06 3.08
CA THR A 117 -3.38 -9.98 3.36
C THR A 117 -3.01 -8.70 2.62
N ALA A 118 -1.73 -8.30 2.67
CA ALA A 118 -1.26 -7.09 2.00
C ALA A 118 -1.26 -7.21 0.47
N ASP A 119 -0.97 -8.39 -0.09
CA ASP A 119 -1.08 -8.66 -1.53
C ASP A 119 -2.53 -8.48 -2.01
N HIS A 120 -3.50 -9.08 -1.31
CA HIS A 120 -4.91 -8.93 -1.63
C HIS A 120 -5.40 -7.48 -1.49
N LEU A 121 -5.03 -6.79 -0.41
CA LEU A 121 -5.39 -5.38 -0.22
C LEU A 121 -4.80 -4.48 -1.32
N SER A 122 -3.57 -4.76 -1.75
CA SER A 122 -2.91 -4.00 -2.83
C SER A 122 -3.57 -4.27 -4.19
N ALA A 123 -3.89 -5.52 -4.49
CA ALA A 123 -4.58 -5.89 -5.73
C ALA A 123 -6.01 -5.33 -5.79
N LEU A 124 -6.74 -5.34 -4.67
CA LEU A 124 -8.05 -4.68 -4.56
C LEU A 124 -7.93 -3.17 -4.78
N ALA A 125 -6.93 -2.52 -4.18
CA ALA A 125 -6.70 -1.09 -4.38
C ALA A 125 -6.41 -0.75 -5.86
N ASP A 126 -5.65 -1.60 -6.57
CA ASP A 126 -5.41 -1.46 -8.01
C ASP A 126 -6.71 -1.58 -8.81
N ALA A 127 -7.57 -2.55 -8.48
CA ALA A 127 -8.87 -2.73 -9.13
C ALA A 127 -9.79 -1.53 -8.89
N VAL A 128 -9.85 -0.99 -7.66
CA VAL A 128 -10.60 0.22 -7.33
C VAL A 128 -10.06 1.43 -8.09
N LEU A 129 -8.73 1.60 -8.16
CA LEU A 129 -8.11 2.69 -8.92
C LEU A 129 -8.48 2.63 -10.40
N ARG A 130 -8.46 1.44 -11.02
CA ARG A 130 -8.87 1.25 -12.42
C ARG A 130 -10.32 1.70 -12.64
N LEU A 131 -11.24 1.27 -11.76
CA LEU A 131 -12.66 1.67 -11.83
C LEU A 131 -12.85 3.18 -11.64
N VAL A 132 -12.22 3.76 -10.62
CA VAL A 132 -12.31 5.19 -10.35
C VAL A 132 -11.76 5.99 -11.51
N MET A 133 -10.61 5.63 -12.07
CA MET A 133 -10.02 6.33 -13.21
C MET A 133 -10.90 6.23 -14.45
N GLU A 134 -11.45 5.06 -14.76
CA GLU A 134 -12.36 4.88 -15.89
C GLU A 134 -13.60 5.77 -15.76
N GLN A 135 -14.30 5.71 -14.65
CA GLN A 135 -15.53 6.46 -14.44
C GLN A 135 -15.27 7.97 -14.30
N ALA A 136 -14.19 8.36 -13.62
CA ALA A 136 -13.80 9.77 -13.51
C ALA A 136 -13.43 10.36 -14.88
N TRP A 137 -12.81 9.59 -15.77
CA TRP A 137 -12.55 10.05 -17.13
C TRP A 137 -13.86 10.27 -17.90
N LYS A 138 -14.80 9.32 -17.87
CA LYS A 138 -16.12 9.46 -18.49
C LYS A 138 -16.83 10.73 -18.03
N ALA A 139 -16.69 11.10 -16.77
CA ALA A 139 -17.27 12.30 -16.17
C ALA A 139 -16.44 13.58 -16.37
N THR A 140 -15.24 13.51 -16.95
CA THR A 140 -14.39 14.70 -17.14
C THR A 140 -14.86 15.50 -18.36
N PRO A 141 -15.19 16.81 -18.20
CA PRO A 141 -15.64 17.64 -19.31
C PRO A 141 -14.49 17.99 -20.25
N ALA A 142 -14.83 18.28 -21.51
CA ALA A 142 -13.88 18.68 -22.56
C ALA A 142 -12.72 17.69 -22.75
N ARG A 143 -13.04 16.40 -22.73
CA ARG A 143 -12.09 15.36 -23.08
C ARG A 143 -11.69 15.48 -24.55
N HIS A 144 -10.39 15.42 -24.81
CA HIS A 144 -9.84 15.47 -26.17
C HIS A 144 -9.54 14.09 -26.74
N ARG A 145 -9.77 13.01 -25.95
CA ARG A 145 -9.55 11.62 -26.32
C ARG A 145 -10.67 10.73 -25.77
N GLU A 146 -10.85 9.57 -26.35
CA GLU A 146 -11.75 8.54 -25.84
C GLU A 146 -11.22 7.94 -24.54
N ALA A 147 -9.94 7.55 -24.50
CA ALA A 147 -9.25 7.03 -23.32
C ALA A 147 -8.10 7.96 -22.90
N PRO A 148 -7.85 8.15 -21.57
CA PRO A 148 -6.80 9.03 -21.10
C PRO A 148 -5.43 8.35 -21.21
N LYS A 149 -4.42 9.08 -21.68
CA LYS A 149 -3.02 8.65 -21.65
C LYS A 149 -2.37 9.04 -20.31
N VAL A 150 -2.91 8.50 -19.23
CA VAL A 150 -2.47 8.75 -17.85
C VAL A 150 -2.23 7.43 -17.13
N ALA A 151 -1.12 7.35 -16.42
CA ALA A 151 -0.78 6.25 -15.53
C ALA A 151 -0.79 6.72 -14.07
N ALA A 152 -1.42 5.92 -13.20
CA ALA A 152 -1.30 6.03 -11.76
C ALA A 152 -0.20 5.09 -11.27
N VAL A 153 0.82 5.64 -10.64
CA VAL A 153 1.96 4.93 -10.07
C VAL A 153 1.82 4.92 -8.55
N GLY A 154 1.75 3.73 -7.98
CA GLY A 154 1.74 3.52 -6.53
C GLY A 154 3.15 3.51 -5.97
N TYR A 155 3.36 4.25 -4.89
CA TYR A 155 4.59 4.32 -4.11
C TYR A 155 4.38 3.72 -2.72
N GLY A 156 5.38 3.80 -1.88
CA GLY A 156 5.29 3.47 -0.46
C GLY A 156 4.74 2.06 -0.19
N LYS A 157 3.67 1.97 0.59
CA LYS A 157 3.05 0.68 0.93
C LYS A 157 2.31 0.05 -0.26
N LEU A 158 1.61 0.86 -1.07
CA LEU A 158 0.90 0.38 -2.25
C LEU A 158 1.89 -0.16 -3.29
N GLY A 159 2.92 0.62 -3.61
CA GLY A 159 3.95 0.22 -4.58
C GLY A 159 4.73 -1.02 -4.11
N GLY A 160 5.07 -1.11 -2.83
CA GLY A 160 5.77 -2.26 -2.24
C GLY A 160 4.88 -3.46 -1.92
N LYS A 161 3.59 -3.45 -2.26
CA LYS A 161 2.62 -4.51 -1.93
C LYS A 161 2.56 -4.83 -0.43
N GLU A 162 2.59 -3.80 0.39
CA GLU A 162 2.56 -3.89 1.85
C GLU A 162 1.40 -3.07 2.46
N LEU A 163 0.31 -2.93 1.71
CA LEU A 163 -0.87 -2.17 2.12
C LEU A 163 -1.53 -2.79 3.36
N GLY A 164 -2.05 -1.94 4.25
CA GLY A 164 -2.89 -2.34 5.38
C GLY A 164 -4.29 -1.77 5.24
N TYR A 165 -5.24 -2.20 6.09
CA TYR A 165 -6.66 -1.88 6.00
C TYR A 165 -7.00 -0.39 5.98
N ALA A 166 -6.23 0.44 6.69
CA ALA A 166 -6.45 1.88 6.77
C ALA A 166 -5.28 2.69 6.19
N SER A 167 -4.44 2.06 5.35
CA SER A 167 -3.30 2.74 4.74
C SER A 167 -3.74 3.74 3.70
N ASP A 168 -3.04 4.88 3.65
CA ASP A 168 -3.14 5.83 2.56
C ASP A 168 -2.55 5.23 1.28
N LEU A 169 -3.03 5.69 0.13
CA LEU A 169 -2.43 5.41 -1.18
C LEU A 169 -1.44 6.52 -1.50
N ASP A 170 -0.16 6.18 -1.54
CA ASP A 170 0.89 7.07 -2.06
C ASP A 170 0.86 6.99 -3.59
N LEU A 171 0.40 8.05 -4.26
CA LEU A 171 0.15 8.07 -5.72
C LEU A 171 0.89 9.19 -6.42
N VAL A 172 1.46 8.85 -7.57
CA VAL A 172 2.00 9.79 -8.56
C VAL A 172 1.29 9.55 -9.89
N PHE A 173 0.85 10.62 -10.55
CA PHE A 173 0.17 10.55 -11.83
C PHE A 173 1.06 11.09 -12.94
N LEU A 174 1.26 10.28 -13.97
CA LEU A 174 2.05 10.59 -15.14
C LEU A 174 1.17 10.62 -16.38
N PHE A 175 1.48 11.48 -17.36
CA PHE A 175 0.81 11.47 -18.65
C PHE A 175 1.81 11.54 -19.81
N GLU A 176 1.40 11.01 -20.96
CA GLU A 176 2.17 11.09 -22.21
C GLU A 176 1.22 11.45 -23.35
N ASP A 177 1.17 12.75 -23.68
CA ASP A 177 0.23 13.28 -24.66
C ASP A 177 0.70 14.64 -25.19
N ASP A 178 0.73 14.79 -26.51
CA ASP A 178 1.22 15.99 -27.19
C ASP A 178 0.13 17.03 -27.44
N ALA A 179 -1.13 16.76 -27.10
CA ALA A 179 -2.22 17.71 -27.28
C ALA A 179 -1.98 18.96 -26.41
N PRO A 180 -2.12 20.19 -26.95
CA PRO A 180 -1.88 21.42 -26.21
C PRO A 180 -2.69 21.56 -24.92
N GLU A 181 -3.90 21.03 -24.89
CA GLU A 181 -4.80 21.02 -23.74
C GLU A 181 -4.55 19.87 -22.74
N ALA A 182 -3.71 18.88 -23.07
CA ALA A 182 -3.53 17.65 -22.31
C ALA A 182 -3.24 17.90 -20.83
N ALA A 183 -2.27 18.76 -20.51
CA ALA A 183 -1.89 19.06 -19.13
C ALA A 183 -3.06 19.59 -18.31
N SER A 184 -3.87 20.50 -18.88
CA SER A 184 -5.02 21.10 -18.20
C SER A 184 -6.18 20.12 -18.04
N VAL A 185 -6.43 19.27 -19.04
CA VAL A 185 -7.48 18.24 -19.02
C VAL A 185 -7.10 17.17 -17.99
N TYR A 186 -5.87 16.67 -18.03
CA TYR A 186 -5.41 15.65 -17.09
C TYR A 186 -5.30 16.16 -15.65
N ALA A 187 -4.98 17.44 -15.44
CA ALA A 187 -5.03 18.02 -14.09
C ALA A 187 -6.45 18.05 -13.52
N ARG A 188 -7.48 18.33 -14.34
CA ARG A 188 -8.89 18.23 -13.92
C ARG A 188 -9.31 16.80 -13.65
N PHE A 189 -8.91 15.88 -14.52
CA PHE A 189 -9.16 14.45 -14.38
C PHE A 189 -8.57 13.90 -13.08
N VAL A 190 -7.28 14.12 -12.82
CA VAL A 190 -6.60 13.60 -11.61
C VAL A 190 -7.18 14.21 -10.34
N ARG A 191 -7.53 15.51 -10.33
CA ARG A 191 -8.26 16.10 -9.20
C ARG A 191 -9.58 15.40 -8.92
N ARG A 192 -10.32 15.00 -9.97
CA ARG A 192 -11.55 14.23 -9.84
C ARG A 192 -11.28 12.84 -9.28
N VAL A 193 -10.28 12.14 -9.79
CA VAL A 193 -9.87 10.82 -9.26
C VAL A 193 -9.59 10.91 -7.76
N ILE A 194 -8.76 11.86 -7.33
CA ILE A 194 -8.43 12.06 -5.91
C ILE A 194 -9.68 12.41 -5.11
N SER A 195 -10.51 13.32 -5.61
CA SER A 195 -11.78 13.70 -4.96
C SER A 195 -12.67 12.47 -4.75
N TRP A 196 -12.84 11.63 -5.77
CA TRP A 196 -13.70 10.44 -5.69
C TRP A 196 -13.18 9.38 -4.73
N LEU A 197 -11.85 9.24 -4.61
CA LEU A 197 -11.22 8.37 -3.63
C LEU A 197 -11.41 8.87 -2.19
N THR A 198 -11.36 10.19 -1.97
CA THR A 198 -11.24 10.79 -0.63
C THR A 198 -12.54 11.36 -0.06
N VAL A 199 -13.52 11.73 -0.92
CA VAL A 199 -14.77 12.35 -0.45
C VAL A 199 -15.58 11.37 0.38
N GLN A 200 -16.12 11.89 1.50
CA GLN A 200 -17.01 11.14 2.40
C GLN A 200 -18.46 11.27 1.90
N THR A 201 -19.13 10.13 1.74
CA THR A 201 -20.59 10.06 1.49
C THR A 201 -21.27 9.25 2.60
N SER A 202 -22.58 8.98 2.45
CA SER A 202 -23.33 8.07 3.33
C SER A 202 -22.71 6.66 3.40
N SER A 203 -22.17 6.16 2.27
CA SER A 203 -21.45 4.88 2.17
C SER A 203 -19.98 4.94 2.62
N GLY A 204 -19.50 6.05 3.16
CA GLY A 204 -18.12 6.21 3.60
C GLY A 204 -17.19 6.83 2.55
N LYS A 205 -15.88 6.56 2.65
CA LYS A 205 -14.85 6.92 1.67
C LYS A 205 -14.11 5.68 1.19
N LEU A 206 -13.48 5.76 0.01
CA LEU A 206 -12.65 4.65 -0.50
C LEU A 206 -11.28 4.64 0.19
N TYR A 207 -10.43 5.62 -0.12
CA TYR A 207 -9.07 5.71 0.41
C TYR A 207 -8.70 7.15 0.76
N SER A 208 -7.75 7.30 1.69
CA SER A 208 -6.94 8.52 1.76
C SER A 208 -5.85 8.47 0.70
N VAL A 209 -5.47 9.62 0.16
CA VAL A 209 -4.46 9.72 -0.90
C VAL A 209 -3.36 10.69 -0.50
N ASP A 210 -2.10 10.27 -0.67
CA ASP A 210 -0.91 11.10 -0.52
C ASP A 210 -0.21 11.24 -1.87
N THR A 211 0.00 12.46 -2.31
CA THR A 211 0.67 12.76 -3.58
C THR A 211 2.02 13.45 -3.41
N ARG A 212 2.58 13.47 -2.19
CA ARG A 212 3.82 14.19 -1.87
C ARG A 212 5.07 13.60 -2.49
N LEU A 213 5.02 12.34 -2.95
CA LEU A 213 6.14 11.67 -3.62
C LEU A 213 6.25 11.98 -5.13
N ARG A 214 5.43 12.91 -5.64
CA ARG A 214 5.57 13.39 -7.02
C ARG A 214 6.80 14.27 -7.17
N PRO A 215 7.35 14.43 -8.40
CA PRO A 215 8.44 15.35 -8.67
C PRO A 215 8.18 16.72 -8.06
N GLU A 216 9.20 17.31 -7.43
CA GLU A 216 9.15 18.61 -6.73
C GLU A 216 8.20 18.61 -5.49
N GLY A 217 7.68 17.47 -5.06
CA GLY A 217 6.87 17.34 -3.85
C GLY A 217 5.62 18.21 -3.87
N HIS A 218 5.42 19.04 -2.85
CA HIS A 218 4.24 19.93 -2.75
C HIS A 218 4.19 21.02 -3.81
N ASP A 219 5.33 21.47 -4.29
CA ASP A 219 5.46 22.56 -5.25
C ASP A 219 5.24 22.06 -6.69
N GLY A 220 5.38 20.77 -6.94
CA GLY A 220 5.20 20.15 -8.24
C GLY A 220 3.74 20.02 -8.68
N LEU A 221 3.55 19.87 -9.98
CA LEU A 221 2.24 19.65 -10.58
C LEU A 221 1.61 18.35 -10.11
N LEU A 222 0.30 18.34 -9.92
CA LEU A 222 -0.45 17.15 -9.46
C LEU A 222 -0.36 15.97 -10.44
N VAL A 223 -0.23 16.28 -11.73
CA VAL A 223 0.07 15.33 -12.80
C VAL A 223 1.22 15.91 -13.62
N CYS A 224 2.26 15.13 -13.89
CA CYS A 224 3.39 15.58 -14.70
C CYS A 224 3.55 14.73 -15.96
N SER A 225 4.15 15.32 -17.00
CA SER A 225 4.46 14.54 -18.20
C SER A 225 5.52 13.49 -17.90
N PHE A 226 5.44 12.36 -18.58
CA PHE A 226 6.42 11.28 -18.41
C PHE A 226 7.83 11.73 -18.79
N GLU A 227 7.95 12.63 -19.78
CA GLU A 227 9.21 13.25 -20.15
C GLU A 227 9.81 14.12 -19.03
N HIS A 228 8.95 14.92 -18.32
CA HIS A 228 9.39 15.70 -17.16
C HIS A 228 9.85 14.77 -16.03
N PHE A 229 9.09 13.68 -15.75
CA PHE A 229 9.47 12.69 -14.77
C PHE A 229 10.86 12.09 -15.08
N LYS A 230 11.12 11.69 -16.33
CA LYS A 230 12.44 11.15 -16.75
C LYS A 230 13.56 12.15 -16.47
N ARG A 231 13.42 13.39 -16.94
CA ARG A 231 14.41 14.45 -16.72
C ARG A 231 14.65 14.74 -15.24
N TYR A 232 13.59 14.79 -14.46
CA TYR A 232 13.69 15.00 -13.01
C TYR A 232 14.48 13.87 -12.33
N GLN A 233 14.20 12.62 -12.66
CA GLN A 233 14.92 11.46 -12.11
C GLN A 233 16.38 11.36 -12.60
N GLU A 234 16.71 12.02 -13.68
CA GLU A 234 18.09 12.12 -14.22
C GLU A 234 18.90 13.27 -13.62
N SER A 235 18.24 14.27 -13.13
CA SER A 235 18.86 15.48 -12.60
C SER A 235 19.64 15.18 -11.32
N THR A 236 20.88 15.62 -11.26
CA THR A 236 21.71 15.58 -10.04
C THR A 236 21.27 16.61 -9.00
N GLU A 237 20.51 17.62 -9.40
CA GLU A 237 19.98 18.68 -8.52
C GLU A 237 18.56 18.39 -8.06
N GLY A 238 17.77 17.63 -8.84
CA GLY A 238 16.38 17.30 -8.56
C GLY A 238 16.19 16.03 -7.74
N ALA A 239 16.68 14.91 -8.28
CA ALA A 239 16.46 13.59 -7.66
C ALA A 239 17.65 13.15 -6.80
N TRP A 240 17.51 13.30 -5.49
CA TRP A 240 18.48 12.81 -4.52
C TRP A 240 18.34 11.28 -4.29
N VAL A 241 19.29 10.70 -3.58
CA VAL A 241 19.31 9.26 -3.24
C VAL A 241 17.98 8.80 -2.62
N TRP A 242 17.33 9.61 -1.79
CA TRP A 242 16.05 9.25 -1.15
C TRP A 242 14.86 9.22 -2.11
N GLU A 243 14.87 9.96 -3.22
CA GLU A 243 13.86 9.82 -4.26
C GLU A 243 14.02 8.51 -5.02
N HIS A 244 15.26 8.14 -5.33
CA HIS A 244 15.55 6.82 -5.87
C HIS A 244 15.26 5.70 -4.86
N GLN A 245 15.40 5.94 -3.53
CA GLN A 245 14.91 5.00 -2.51
C GLN A 245 13.39 4.83 -2.59
N ALA A 246 12.63 5.92 -2.71
CA ALA A 246 11.19 5.84 -2.88
C ALA A 246 10.82 5.09 -4.18
N LEU A 247 11.57 5.31 -5.26
CA LEU A 247 11.37 4.66 -6.55
C LEU A 247 11.58 3.13 -6.49
N THR A 248 12.39 2.61 -5.55
CA THR A 248 12.53 1.16 -5.36
C THR A 248 11.19 0.50 -5.04
N ARG A 249 10.27 1.24 -4.43
CA ARG A 249 8.92 0.80 -4.05
C ARG A 249 7.84 1.44 -4.90
N ALA A 250 8.14 1.80 -6.13
CA ALA A 250 7.18 2.32 -7.08
C ALA A 250 6.73 1.23 -8.04
N ARG A 251 5.48 1.27 -8.49
CA ARG A 251 4.96 0.40 -9.56
C ARG A 251 3.74 1.01 -10.25
N PHE A 252 3.51 0.61 -11.48
CA PHE A 252 2.26 0.90 -12.17
C PHE A 252 1.08 0.21 -11.49
N CYS A 253 -0.02 0.93 -11.27
CA CYS A 253 -1.23 0.43 -10.62
C CYS A 253 -2.46 0.47 -11.53
N ALA A 254 -2.67 1.57 -12.25
CA ALA A 254 -3.87 1.78 -13.06
C ALA A 254 -3.64 2.81 -14.18
N GLY A 255 -4.50 2.81 -15.20
CA GLY A 255 -4.50 3.77 -16.29
C GLY A 255 -3.98 3.19 -17.61
N ASP A 256 -3.31 4.00 -18.41
CA ASP A 256 -2.78 3.61 -19.71
C ASP A 256 -1.68 2.54 -19.56
N ILE A 257 -1.91 1.38 -20.17
CA ILE A 257 -1.04 0.21 -20.01
C ILE A 257 0.31 0.42 -20.70
N GLU A 258 0.34 1.09 -21.86
CA GLU A 258 1.59 1.32 -22.58
C GLU A 258 2.47 2.32 -21.84
N LEU A 259 1.89 3.39 -21.31
CA LEU A 259 2.60 4.30 -20.42
C LEU A 259 3.05 3.60 -19.13
N GLY A 260 2.22 2.71 -18.59
CA GLY A 260 2.59 1.86 -17.45
C GLY A 260 3.83 1.00 -17.73
N LYS A 261 3.87 0.32 -18.88
CA LYS A 261 5.06 -0.45 -19.33
C LYS A 261 6.29 0.44 -19.52
N ALA A 262 6.11 1.61 -20.12
CA ALA A 262 7.18 2.58 -20.31
C ALA A 262 7.73 3.07 -18.96
N PHE A 263 6.86 3.32 -17.98
CA PHE A 263 7.26 3.66 -16.61
C PHE A 263 8.08 2.54 -15.95
N GLU A 264 7.63 1.28 -16.02
CA GLU A 264 8.36 0.15 -15.42
C GLU A 264 9.73 -0.06 -16.07
N ALA A 265 9.84 0.11 -17.39
CA ALA A 265 11.10 0.06 -18.09
C ALA A 265 12.04 1.18 -17.63
N GLU A 266 11.55 2.40 -17.55
CA GLU A 266 12.32 3.57 -17.10
C GLU A 266 12.75 3.45 -15.64
N ARG A 267 11.84 3.01 -14.76
CA ARG A 267 12.12 2.71 -13.37
C ARG A 267 13.27 1.70 -13.25
N THR A 268 13.21 0.62 -14.01
CA THR A 268 14.25 -0.41 -14.03
C THR A 268 15.58 0.19 -14.51
N ARG A 269 15.58 1.00 -15.58
CA ARG A 269 16.75 1.70 -16.11
C ARG A 269 17.40 2.59 -15.04
N ILE A 270 16.60 3.37 -14.31
CA ILE A 270 17.08 4.26 -13.24
C ILE A 270 17.68 3.46 -12.08
N LEU A 271 17.00 2.42 -11.63
CA LEU A 271 17.45 1.60 -10.50
C LEU A 271 18.71 0.80 -10.81
N CYS A 272 18.89 0.36 -12.08
CA CYS A 272 20.07 -0.36 -12.55
C CYS A 272 21.27 0.54 -12.88
N ARG A 273 21.20 1.85 -12.67
CA ARG A 273 22.37 2.72 -12.84
C ARG A 273 23.49 2.33 -11.85
N PRO A 274 24.73 2.19 -12.28
CA PRO A 274 25.85 2.02 -11.38
C PRO A 274 25.94 3.20 -10.39
N ARG A 275 26.08 2.88 -9.11
CA ARG A 275 26.25 3.88 -8.04
C ARG A 275 27.42 3.47 -7.17
N GLU A 276 28.15 4.46 -6.68
CA GLU A 276 29.18 4.21 -5.68
C GLU A 276 28.50 3.80 -4.36
N THR A 277 28.84 2.61 -3.88
CA THR A 277 28.20 2.01 -2.70
C THR A 277 28.37 2.90 -1.46
N ARG A 278 29.56 3.44 -1.20
CA ARG A 278 29.83 4.30 -0.03
C ARG A 278 29.02 5.59 -0.06
N THR A 279 28.85 6.20 -1.22
CA THR A 279 28.05 7.42 -1.38
C THR A 279 26.57 7.14 -1.03
N VAL A 280 26.00 6.03 -1.54
CA VAL A 280 24.62 5.62 -1.21
C VAL A 280 24.48 5.32 0.28
N GLN A 281 25.38 4.51 0.84
CA GLN A 281 25.38 4.16 2.27
C GLN A 281 25.42 5.40 3.15
N SER A 282 26.33 6.33 2.89
CA SER A 282 26.49 7.58 3.66
C SER A 282 25.21 8.43 3.61
N ALA A 283 24.58 8.56 2.44
CA ALA A 283 23.34 9.32 2.26
C ALA A 283 22.19 8.67 3.04
N VAL A 284 22.05 7.34 2.96
CA VAL A 284 21.00 6.57 3.67
C VAL A 284 21.18 6.67 5.19
N VAL A 285 22.41 6.52 5.69
CA VAL A 285 22.74 6.67 7.13
C VAL A 285 22.44 8.09 7.62
N ALA A 286 22.81 9.11 6.84
CA ALA A 286 22.52 10.51 7.18
C ALA A 286 21.01 10.79 7.25
N MET A 287 20.23 10.29 6.29
CA MET A 287 18.77 10.41 6.30
C MET A 287 18.17 9.68 7.51
N ARG A 288 18.64 8.47 7.79
CA ARG A 288 18.16 7.69 8.94
C ARG A 288 18.40 8.40 10.25
N ARG A 289 19.55 9.07 10.40
CA ARG A 289 19.88 9.91 11.56
C ARG A 289 18.90 11.07 11.69
N LYS A 290 18.63 11.81 10.60
CA LYS A 290 17.65 12.92 10.61
C LYS A 290 16.25 12.46 11.05
N ILE A 291 15.80 11.28 10.59
CA ILE A 291 14.50 10.73 11.01
C ILE A 291 14.48 10.42 12.52
N LEU A 292 15.55 9.84 13.06
CA LEU A 292 15.66 9.55 14.49
C LEU A 292 15.67 10.84 15.35
N GLU A 293 16.37 11.87 14.88
CA GLU A 293 16.49 13.14 15.59
C GLU A 293 15.19 13.96 15.55
N SER A 294 14.48 13.94 14.42
CA SER A 294 13.24 14.71 14.22
C SER A 294 12.08 14.25 15.11
N ARG A 295 12.09 13.00 15.57
CA ARG A 295 11.02 12.41 16.39
C ARG A 295 11.59 11.42 17.39
N LYS A 296 12.32 11.94 18.38
CA LYS A 296 12.89 11.13 19.48
C LYS A 296 11.80 10.40 20.26
N ASN A 297 11.96 9.09 20.40
CA ASN A 297 11.11 8.27 21.24
C ASN A 297 11.59 8.37 22.70
N THR A 298 10.80 9.00 23.56
CA THR A 298 11.08 9.18 24.99
C THR A 298 10.26 8.27 25.90
N SER A 299 9.52 7.31 25.31
CA SER A 299 8.56 6.48 26.09
C SER A 299 9.19 5.35 26.89
N GLY A 300 10.48 5.05 26.69
CA GLY A 300 11.11 3.83 27.23
C GLY A 300 10.69 2.52 26.53
N LEU A 301 9.71 2.58 25.63
CA LEU A 301 9.24 1.46 24.82
C LEU A 301 9.90 1.48 23.45
N PHE A 302 10.00 0.33 22.80
CA PHE A 302 10.51 0.19 21.45
C PHE A 302 9.43 0.56 20.40
N ASP A 303 9.65 1.63 19.62
CA ASP A 303 8.82 1.97 18.44
C ASP A 303 9.20 1.07 17.27
N LEU A 304 8.31 0.15 16.93
CA LEU A 304 8.54 -0.87 15.89
C LEU A 304 8.95 -0.28 14.55
N LYS A 305 8.45 0.91 14.21
CA LYS A 305 8.73 1.53 12.93
C LYS A 305 10.01 2.33 12.95
N ARG A 306 10.25 3.13 14.00
CA ARG A 306 11.22 4.23 13.96
C ARG A 306 12.51 3.99 14.73
N ASP A 307 12.48 3.19 15.80
CA ASP A 307 13.68 2.97 16.61
C ASP A 307 14.72 2.12 15.85
N ARG A 308 15.97 2.17 16.30
CA ARG A 308 17.05 1.32 15.77
C ARG A 308 16.71 -0.14 15.94
N GLY A 309 16.91 -0.93 14.88
CA GLY A 309 16.51 -2.33 14.82
C GLY A 309 15.04 -2.53 14.46
N GLY A 310 14.31 -1.47 14.04
CA GLY A 310 12.92 -1.51 13.64
C GLY A 310 12.71 -1.64 12.13
N MET A 311 11.45 -1.49 11.70
CA MET A 311 11.03 -1.72 10.32
C MET A 311 11.76 -0.82 9.32
N LEU A 312 11.99 0.45 9.64
CA LEU A 312 12.70 1.37 8.75
C LEU A 312 14.13 0.94 8.47
N ASP A 313 14.80 0.28 9.41
CA ASP A 313 16.15 -0.23 9.19
C ASP A 313 16.15 -1.38 8.17
N VAL A 314 15.12 -2.24 8.18
CA VAL A 314 14.93 -3.27 7.15
C VAL A 314 14.64 -2.63 5.80
N GLU A 315 13.69 -1.71 5.73
CA GLU A 315 13.30 -1.02 4.50
C GLU A 315 14.50 -0.31 3.85
N PHE A 316 15.29 0.40 4.64
CA PHE A 316 16.46 1.14 4.16
C PHE A 316 17.61 0.22 3.73
N ALA A 317 17.82 -0.90 4.44
CA ALA A 317 18.79 -1.90 4.02
C ALA A 317 18.43 -2.53 2.67
N VAL A 318 17.15 -2.94 2.49
CA VAL A 318 16.67 -3.48 1.21
C VAL A 318 16.80 -2.45 0.08
N GLN A 319 16.40 -1.21 0.30
CA GLN A 319 16.52 -0.13 -0.70
C GLN A 319 17.99 0.12 -1.06
N THR A 320 18.90 0.06 -0.09
CA THR A 320 20.34 0.19 -0.33
C THR A 320 20.87 -0.96 -1.19
N LEU A 321 20.46 -2.20 -0.92
CA LEU A 321 20.82 -3.36 -1.75
C LEU A 321 20.32 -3.19 -3.18
N VAL A 322 19.08 -2.77 -3.38
CA VAL A 322 18.55 -2.48 -4.73
C VAL A 322 19.40 -1.41 -5.42
N LEU A 323 19.62 -0.26 -4.80
CA LEU A 323 20.32 0.88 -5.41
C LEU A 323 21.79 0.60 -5.73
N THR A 324 22.45 -0.24 -4.94
CA THR A 324 23.89 -0.52 -5.11
C THR A 324 24.18 -1.77 -5.92
N LYS A 325 23.21 -2.72 -6.02
CA LYS A 325 23.45 -4.03 -6.63
C LYS A 325 22.63 -4.30 -7.89
N ALA A 326 21.54 -3.55 -8.15
CA ALA A 326 20.66 -3.82 -9.29
C ALA A 326 21.37 -3.68 -10.65
N HIS A 327 22.45 -2.91 -10.76
CA HIS A 327 23.22 -2.82 -11.99
C HIS A 327 23.88 -4.15 -12.41
N ARG A 328 24.18 -5.04 -11.45
CA ARG A 328 24.65 -6.41 -11.67
C ARG A 328 23.55 -7.45 -11.58
N TYR A 329 22.52 -7.16 -10.80
CA TYR A 329 21.40 -8.07 -10.47
C TYR A 329 20.05 -7.39 -10.74
N PRO A 330 19.65 -7.20 -12.01
CA PRO A 330 18.43 -6.47 -12.37
C PRO A 330 17.14 -7.05 -11.76
N GLN A 331 17.14 -8.33 -11.39
CA GLN A 331 16.01 -8.97 -10.71
C GLN A 331 15.65 -8.33 -9.36
N LEU A 332 16.57 -7.59 -8.72
CA LEU A 332 16.30 -6.82 -7.51
C LEU A 332 15.36 -5.65 -7.75
N THR A 333 15.13 -5.24 -8.99
CA THR A 333 14.16 -4.19 -9.33
C THR A 333 12.73 -4.69 -9.42
N ARG A 334 12.50 -6.01 -9.31
CA ARG A 334 11.13 -6.55 -9.31
C ARG A 334 10.30 -5.96 -8.18
N ASN A 335 9.02 -5.74 -8.45
CA ASN A 335 8.05 -5.22 -7.47
C ASN A 335 7.67 -6.29 -6.44
N LEU A 336 8.58 -6.57 -5.54
CA LEU A 336 8.45 -7.52 -4.45
C LEU A 336 8.47 -6.80 -3.10
N GLY A 337 7.84 -7.39 -2.08
CA GLY A 337 7.94 -6.90 -0.71
C GLY A 337 9.35 -7.11 -0.12
N ASN A 338 9.65 -6.40 0.98
CA ASN A 338 10.98 -6.42 1.62
C ASN A 338 11.44 -7.84 1.98
N SER A 339 10.56 -8.70 2.48
CA SER A 339 10.89 -10.10 2.83
C SER A 339 11.39 -10.88 1.61
N SER A 340 10.74 -10.73 0.45
CA SER A 340 11.13 -11.44 -0.77
C SER A 340 12.44 -10.89 -1.36
N LEU A 341 12.66 -9.57 -1.27
CA LEU A 341 13.93 -8.97 -1.72
C LEU A 341 15.11 -9.36 -0.81
N LEU A 342 14.89 -9.54 0.49
CA LEU A 342 15.91 -10.10 1.41
C LEU A 342 16.26 -11.55 1.06
N ALA A 343 15.25 -12.39 0.81
CA ALA A 343 15.46 -13.77 0.39
C ALA A 343 16.26 -13.84 -0.92
N MET A 344 15.84 -13.08 -1.93
CA MET A 344 16.55 -12.95 -3.20
C MET A 344 17.99 -12.44 -3.02
N SER A 345 18.22 -11.47 -2.13
CA SER A 345 19.56 -10.96 -1.85
C SER A 345 20.48 -12.02 -1.24
N ALA A 346 19.93 -12.92 -0.43
CA ALA A 346 20.67 -14.05 0.11
C ALA A 346 20.98 -15.12 -0.96
N GLU A 347 20.00 -15.46 -1.81
CA GLU A 347 20.17 -16.36 -2.95
C GLU A 347 21.27 -15.88 -3.92
N LEU A 348 21.39 -14.55 -4.08
CA LEU A 348 22.43 -13.91 -4.91
C LEU A 348 23.79 -13.77 -4.18
N GLY A 349 23.90 -14.21 -2.93
CA GLY A 349 25.12 -14.11 -2.14
C GLY A 349 25.48 -12.68 -1.69
N LEU A 350 24.52 -11.75 -1.74
CA LEU A 350 24.72 -10.34 -1.37
C LEU A 350 24.70 -10.12 0.15
N ILE A 351 24.02 -10.99 0.87
CA ILE A 351 23.96 -11.04 2.34
C ILE A 351 23.98 -12.50 2.80
N PRO A 352 24.51 -12.80 4.00
CA PRO A 352 24.46 -14.17 4.56
C PRO A 352 23.03 -14.67 4.76
N ASN A 353 22.76 -15.94 4.44
CA ASN A 353 21.44 -16.56 4.60
C ASN A 353 20.86 -16.39 6.02
N ALA A 354 21.67 -16.60 7.06
CA ALA A 354 21.22 -16.47 8.45
C ALA A 354 20.74 -15.03 8.79
N ILE A 355 21.40 -14.01 8.22
CA ILE A 355 21.00 -12.60 8.38
C ILE A 355 19.68 -12.34 7.65
N ALA A 356 19.53 -12.82 6.41
CA ALA A 356 18.29 -12.68 5.66
C ALA A 356 17.11 -13.34 6.39
N GLU A 357 17.23 -14.60 6.77
CA GLU A 357 16.19 -15.35 7.48
C GLU A 357 15.81 -14.69 8.82
N GLY A 358 16.80 -14.29 9.61
CA GLY A 358 16.58 -13.61 10.88
C GLY A 358 15.80 -12.30 10.68
N SER A 359 16.20 -11.50 9.68
CA SER A 359 15.56 -10.22 9.36
C SER A 359 14.16 -10.38 8.78
N ILE A 360 13.92 -11.40 7.96
CA ILE A 360 12.59 -11.74 7.42
C ILE A 360 11.65 -12.12 8.57
N ARG A 361 12.08 -12.98 9.50
CA ARG A 361 11.27 -13.33 10.67
C ARG A 361 10.95 -12.09 11.52
N ALA A 362 11.96 -11.28 11.81
CA ALA A 362 11.78 -10.04 12.58
C ALA A 362 10.79 -9.08 11.89
N TYR A 363 10.93 -8.87 10.59
CA TYR A 363 10.07 -7.97 9.83
C TYR A 363 8.61 -8.45 9.79
N ARG A 364 8.37 -9.77 9.64
CA ARG A 364 7.05 -10.40 9.75
C ARG A 364 6.44 -10.17 11.13
N THR A 365 7.20 -10.45 12.19
CA THR A 365 6.75 -10.20 13.58
C THR A 365 6.35 -8.73 13.76
N TYR A 366 7.16 -7.78 13.29
CA TYR A 366 6.84 -6.36 13.39
C TYR A 366 5.58 -5.97 12.61
N ARG A 367 5.43 -6.47 11.39
CA ARG A 367 4.24 -6.22 10.56
C ARG A 367 2.99 -6.78 11.18
N ASP A 368 3.05 -7.98 11.74
CA ASP A 368 1.91 -8.62 12.39
C ASP A 368 1.48 -7.86 13.66
N ILE A 369 2.43 -7.52 14.53
CA ILE A 369 2.15 -6.67 15.71
C ILE A 369 1.59 -5.31 15.28
N GLN A 370 2.16 -4.68 14.25
CA GLN A 370 1.68 -3.41 13.74
C GLN A 370 0.25 -3.52 13.22
N ARG A 371 -0.06 -4.56 12.44
CA ARG A 371 -1.39 -4.84 11.90
C ARG A 371 -2.42 -4.99 13.02
N MET A 372 -2.16 -5.90 13.98
CA MET A 372 -3.06 -6.16 15.10
C MET A 372 -3.26 -4.93 15.99
N THR A 373 -2.19 -4.17 16.24
CA THR A 373 -2.27 -2.95 17.05
C THR A 373 -3.11 -1.88 16.36
N ARG A 374 -2.93 -1.69 15.05
CA ARG A 374 -3.68 -0.70 14.27
C ARG A 374 -5.16 -1.06 14.11
N LEU A 375 -5.47 -2.33 13.99
CA LEU A 375 -6.84 -2.82 14.03
C LEU A 375 -7.55 -2.55 15.37
N ASN A 376 -6.80 -2.24 16.44
CA ASN A 376 -7.36 -1.94 17.75
C ASN A 376 -7.25 -0.47 18.17
N LEU A 377 -6.19 0.23 17.76
CA LEU A 377 -5.88 1.59 18.22
C LEU A 377 -5.96 2.66 17.12
N GLY A 378 -6.10 2.26 15.85
CA GLY A 378 -6.13 3.16 14.69
C GLY A 378 -4.77 3.33 14.01
N GLU A 379 -4.81 3.73 12.73
CA GLU A 379 -3.65 3.76 11.81
C GLU A 379 -2.52 4.70 12.26
N ASN A 380 -2.86 5.85 12.83
CA ASN A 380 -1.88 6.86 13.20
C ASN A 380 -1.19 6.62 14.56
N THR A 381 -1.60 5.57 15.28
CA THR A 381 -1.03 5.27 16.60
C THR A 381 0.37 4.68 16.45
N PRO A 382 1.40 5.25 17.11
CA PRO A 382 2.71 4.62 17.17
C PRO A 382 2.62 3.26 17.85
N VAL A 383 3.14 2.23 17.19
CA VAL A 383 3.15 0.88 17.75
C VAL A 383 4.43 0.70 18.57
N ARG A 384 4.26 0.62 19.88
CA ARG A 384 5.35 0.52 20.86
C ARG A 384 5.20 -0.71 21.72
N VAL A 385 6.30 -1.41 21.94
CA VAL A 385 6.36 -2.67 22.67
C VAL A 385 7.50 -2.62 23.68
N ALA A 386 7.41 -3.34 24.81
CA ALA A 386 8.49 -3.47 25.75
C ALA A 386 9.73 -4.07 25.05
N PRO A 387 10.92 -3.43 25.16
CA PRO A 387 12.10 -3.77 24.35
C PRO A 387 12.57 -5.21 24.51
N GLU A 388 12.37 -5.79 25.68
CA GLU A 388 12.75 -7.16 26.01
C GLU A 388 11.96 -8.22 25.23
N LYS A 389 10.72 -7.91 24.83
CA LYS A 389 9.86 -8.83 24.08
C LYS A 389 10.33 -9.08 22.64
N LEU A 390 11.14 -8.17 22.09
CA LEU A 390 11.57 -8.20 20.70
C LEU A 390 13.11 -8.11 20.58
N ARG A 391 13.83 -8.59 21.60
CA ARG A 391 15.29 -8.53 21.64
C ARG A 391 15.94 -9.24 20.46
N ALA A 392 15.50 -10.46 20.17
CA ALA A 392 16.04 -11.28 19.08
C ALA A 392 15.78 -10.62 17.71
N GLU A 393 14.58 -10.09 17.51
CA GLU A 393 14.20 -9.39 16.27
C GLU A 393 15.04 -8.12 16.07
N LYS A 394 15.24 -7.32 17.12
CA LYS A 394 16.09 -6.13 17.07
C LYS A 394 17.54 -6.47 16.76
N GLU A 395 18.08 -7.53 17.36
CA GLU A 395 19.44 -7.99 17.12
C GLU A 395 19.60 -8.46 15.65
N ALA A 396 18.63 -9.20 15.11
CA ALA A 396 18.65 -9.65 13.72
C ALA A 396 18.62 -8.46 12.73
N VAL A 397 17.74 -7.47 12.95
CA VAL A 397 17.67 -6.29 12.08
C VAL A 397 18.91 -5.39 12.23
N THR A 398 19.48 -5.31 13.44
CA THR A 398 20.74 -4.58 13.66
C THR A 398 21.91 -5.26 12.92
N ALA A 399 21.94 -6.61 12.89
CA ALA A 399 22.93 -7.33 12.11
C ALA A 399 22.80 -7.08 10.60
N LEU A 400 21.56 -7.06 10.07
CA LEU A 400 21.30 -6.69 8.67
C LEU A 400 21.80 -5.26 8.38
N TRP A 401 21.45 -4.30 9.24
CA TRP A 401 21.90 -2.92 9.10
C TRP A 401 23.42 -2.81 9.00
N ARG A 402 24.13 -3.46 9.93
CA ARG A 402 25.61 -3.48 9.93
C ARG A 402 26.16 -4.08 8.64
N THR A 403 25.64 -5.24 8.23
CA THR A 403 26.08 -5.92 7.02
C THR A 403 25.90 -5.09 5.75
N VAL A 404 24.81 -4.31 5.64
CA VAL A 404 24.49 -3.56 4.41
C VAL A 404 25.03 -2.13 4.43
N LEU A 405 25.09 -1.49 5.59
CA LEU A 405 25.30 -0.04 5.70
C LEU A 405 26.58 0.36 6.46
N GLU A 406 27.21 -0.54 7.21
CA GLU A 406 28.36 -0.23 8.08
C GLU A 406 29.62 -1.05 7.72
N THR A 407 29.61 -1.88 6.68
CA THR A 407 30.80 -2.66 6.25
C THR A 407 31.78 -1.80 5.47
N ASP A 408 33.07 -1.86 5.87
CA ASP A 408 34.20 -1.27 5.15
C ASP A 408 34.71 -2.16 3.98
N GLU A 409 34.17 -3.37 3.80
CA GLU A 409 34.59 -4.26 2.73
C GLU A 409 34.00 -3.84 1.39
N PRO A 410 34.85 -3.73 0.34
CA PRO A 410 34.34 -3.60 -1.02
C PRO A 410 33.56 -4.89 -1.32
N CYS A 411 32.25 -4.78 -1.43
CA CYS A 411 31.43 -5.90 -1.92
C CYS A 411 31.93 -6.28 -3.31
N ALA A 412 32.50 -7.47 -3.43
CA ALA A 412 33.02 -8.07 -4.66
C ALA A 412 31.95 -8.16 -5.77
#